data_b1b048b034c08d04e8f68c3e2267e2fc
#
_entry.id   b1b048b034c08d04e8f68c3e2267e2fc
#
_cell.length_a   1.000
_cell.length_b   1.000
_cell.length_c   1.000
_cell.angle_alpha   90.00
_cell.angle_beta   90.00
_cell.angle_gamma   90.00
#
_symmetry.space_group_name_H-M   'P 1'
#
loop_
_entity.id
_entity.type
_entity.pdbx_description
1 polymer ?
#
loop_
_entity_poly.entity_id
_entity_poly.type
_entity_poly.pdbx_seq_one_letter_code
_entity_poly.pdbx_strand_id
1 'polypeptide(L)' 'MPTKIEDVTLYSVPEVSHMLNVTTVSIRNYIKQGYLNGQKVMGRWVVLEEELQDFMDKLS' A
#
# COMPACT_ATOMS: atom_id res chain seq x y z
N MET A 1 -13.37 1.17 -0.27
CA MET A 1 -13.05 1.68 -1.61
C MET A 1 -11.77 2.52 -1.56
N PRO A 2 -10.91 2.40 -2.57
CA PRO A 2 -9.72 3.24 -2.60
C PRO A 2 -10.06 4.71 -2.79
N THR A 3 -9.25 5.56 -2.21
CA THR A 3 -9.41 7.01 -2.36
C THR A 3 -8.72 7.45 -3.65
N LYS A 4 -9.41 8.20 -4.46
CA LYS A 4 -8.86 8.73 -5.69
C LYS A 4 -8.72 10.23 -5.57
N ILE A 5 -7.51 10.76 -5.76
CA ILE A 5 -7.21 12.18 -5.71
C ILE A 5 -6.56 12.55 -7.04
N GLU A 6 -7.27 13.36 -7.83
CA GLU A 6 -6.88 13.69 -9.19
C GLU A 6 -6.75 12.39 -9.98
N ASP A 7 -5.67 12.05 -10.58
CA ASP A 7 -5.53 10.79 -11.29
C ASP A 7 -4.73 9.75 -10.50
N VAL A 8 -4.66 9.95 -9.18
CA VAL A 8 -3.89 9.08 -8.30
C VAL A 8 -4.83 8.26 -7.44
N THR A 9 -4.65 6.94 -7.44
CA THR A 9 -5.41 6.04 -6.57
C THR A 9 -4.55 5.67 -5.37
N LEU A 10 -5.11 5.84 -4.18
CA LEU A 10 -4.45 5.51 -2.92
C LEU A 10 -5.18 4.36 -2.25
N TYR A 11 -4.43 3.44 -1.68
CA TYR A 11 -4.98 2.34 -0.91
C TYR A 11 -4.51 2.45 0.54
N SER A 12 -5.41 2.20 1.48
CA SER A 12 -5.05 2.15 2.89
C SER A 12 -4.34 0.83 3.21
N VAL A 13 -3.66 0.77 4.35
CA VAL A 13 -2.98 -0.45 4.79
C VAL A 13 -3.95 -1.63 4.88
N PRO A 14 -5.15 -1.50 5.49
CA PRO A 14 -6.10 -2.59 5.50
C PRO A 14 -6.52 -3.06 4.11
N GLU A 15 -6.69 -2.13 3.18
CA GLU A 15 -7.05 -2.48 1.81
C GLU A 15 -5.94 -3.26 1.13
N VAL A 16 -4.69 -2.83 1.29
CA VAL A 16 -3.55 -3.51 0.71
C VAL A 16 -3.39 -4.90 1.31
N SER A 17 -3.56 -5.03 2.62
CA SER A 17 -3.46 -6.32 3.28
C SER A 17 -4.49 -7.30 2.75
N HIS A 18 -5.69 -6.83 2.51
CA HIS A 18 -6.76 -7.66 1.96
C HIS A 18 -6.44 -8.06 0.51
N MET A 19 -5.95 -7.12 -0.29
CA MET A 19 -5.62 -7.38 -1.69
C MET A 19 -4.49 -8.40 -1.84
N LEU A 20 -3.51 -8.35 -0.95
CA LEU A 20 -2.36 -9.26 -0.98
C LEU A 20 -2.56 -10.50 -0.13
N ASN A 21 -3.69 -10.59 0.57
CA ASN A 21 -4.02 -11.70 1.46
C ASN A 21 -2.97 -11.92 2.55
N VAL A 22 -2.53 -10.83 3.15
CA VAL A 22 -1.58 -10.83 4.26
C VAL A 22 -2.12 -9.95 5.38
N THR A 23 -1.47 -9.97 6.55
CA THR A 23 -1.91 -9.16 7.67
C THR A 23 -1.47 -7.70 7.51
N THR A 24 -2.16 -6.79 8.22
CA THR A 24 -1.79 -5.37 8.21
C THR A 24 -0.40 -5.18 8.82
N VAL A 25 -0.03 -6.02 9.78
CA VAL A 25 1.30 -6.00 10.39
C VAL A 25 2.37 -6.27 9.35
N SER A 26 2.13 -7.25 8.47
CA SER A 26 3.06 -7.54 7.37
C SER A 26 3.23 -6.35 6.44
N ILE A 27 2.13 -5.68 6.09
CA ILE A 27 2.19 -4.50 5.22
C ILE A 27 3.01 -3.39 5.87
N ARG A 28 2.79 -3.14 7.16
CA ARG A 28 3.57 -2.12 7.87
C ARG A 28 5.04 -2.46 7.91
N ASN A 29 5.38 -3.73 8.10
CA ASN A 29 6.76 -4.19 8.09
C ASN A 29 7.39 -4.00 6.71
N TYR A 30 6.67 -4.29 5.64
CA TYR A 30 7.16 -4.08 4.28
C TYR A 30 7.46 -2.60 4.02
N ILE A 31 6.59 -1.72 4.49
CA ILE A 31 6.80 -0.27 4.36
C ILE A 31 8.02 0.15 5.18
N LYS A 32 8.13 -0.36 6.40
CA LYS A 32 9.21 -0.02 7.32
C LYS A 32 10.57 -0.48 6.79
N GLN A 33 10.60 -1.63 6.13
CA GLN A 33 11.83 -2.20 5.59
C GLN A 33 12.17 -1.68 4.20
N GLY A 34 11.26 -0.92 3.59
CA GLY A 34 11.51 -0.34 2.28
C GLY A 34 11.12 -1.22 1.11
N TYR A 35 10.49 -2.36 1.35
CA TYR A 35 10.01 -3.22 0.27
C TYR A 35 8.81 -2.64 -0.44
N LEU A 36 8.01 -1.87 0.28
CA LEU A 36 6.80 -1.26 -0.25
C LEU A 36 6.83 0.21 0.11
N ASN A 37 6.73 1.08 -0.90
CA ASN A 37 6.72 2.52 -0.65
C ASN A 37 5.34 2.96 -0.18
N GLY A 38 5.27 3.40 1.07
CA GLY A 38 4.06 3.94 1.65
C GLY A 38 4.26 5.41 1.98
N GLN A 39 3.16 6.12 2.09
CA GLN A 39 3.17 7.52 2.49
C GLN A 39 2.23 7.71 3.66
N LYS A 40 2.57 8.65 4.52
CA LYS A 40 1.71 8.96 5.65
C LYS A 40 0.89 10.19 5.31
N VAL A 41 -0.41 10.02 5.23
CA VAL A 41 -1.34 11.09 4.89
C VAL A 41 -2.36 11.21 6.02
N MET A 42 -2.42 12.37 6.65
CA MET A 42 -3.35 12.65 7.76
C MET A 42 -3.27 11.60 8.87
N GLY A 43 -2.04 11.19 9.20
CA GLY A 43 -1.81 10.23 10.27
C GLY A 43 -2.01 8.78 9.89
N ARG A 44 -2.28 8.48 8.63
CA ARG A 44 -2.52 7.12 8.16
C ARG A 44 -1.55 6.74 7.06
N TRP A 45 -1.12 5.50 7.08
CA TRP A 45 -0.28 4.98 6.02
C TRP A 45 -1.14 4.61 4.82
N VAL A 46 -0.73 5.08 3.65
CA VAL A 46 -1.39 4.77 2.37
C VAL A 46 -0.34 4.35 1.36
N VAL A 47 -0.76 3.61 0.36
CA VAL A 47 0.11 3.13 -0.71
C VAL A 47 -0.47 3.59 -2.03
N LEU A 48 0.36 4.18 -2.88
CA LEU A 48 -0.04 4.55 -4.23
C LEU A 48 -0.25 3.30 -5.06
N GLU A 49 -1.24 3.33 -5.94
CA GLU A 49 -1.53 2.20 -6.82
C GLU A 49 -0.28 1.78 -7.60
N GLU A 50 0.47 2.76 -8.10
CA GLU A 50 1.69 2.54 -8.85
C GLU A 50 2.72 1.75 -8.03
N GLU A 51 2.90 2.14 -6.77
CA GLU A 51 3.81 1.47 -5.87
C GLU A 51 3.35 0.06 -5.54
N LEU A 52 2.05 -0.11 -5.35
CA LEU A 52 1.47 -1.41 -5.08
C LEU A 52 1.66 -2.34 -6.28
N GLN A 53 1.46 -1.83 -7.48
CA GLN A 53 1.63 -2.62 -8.69
C GLN A 53 3.07 -3.09 -8.84
N ASP A 54 4.03 -2.20 -8.60
CA ASP A 54 5.45 -2.55 -8.63
C ASP A 54 5.78 -3.64 -7.61
N PHE A 55 5.22 -3.53 -6.43
CA PHE A 55 5.44 -4.52 -5.37
C PHE A 55 4.88 -5.88 -5.79
N MET A 56 3.68 -5.91 -6.34
CA MET A 56 3.06 -7.14 -6.80
C MET A 56 3.85 -7.78 -7.95
N ASP A 57 4.38 -6.97 -8.84
CA ASP A 57 5.21 -7.44 -9.94
C ASP A 57 6.48 -8.12 -9.44
N LYS A 58 7.06 -7.61 -8.36
CA LYS A 58 8.26 -8.20 -7.76
C LYS A 58 7.98 -9.53 -7.08
N LEU A 59 6.73 -9.75 -6.66
CA LEU A 59 6.34 -11.02 -6.03
C LEU A 59 6.06 -12.13 -7.02
N SER A 60 5.85 -11.79 -8.28
CA SER A 60 5.51 -12.74 -9.34
C SER A 60 6.73 -13.50 -9.83
#